data_24bbdbc4840439e71f30ac872d6b3ccf
#
_entry.id   24bbdbc4840439e71f30ac872d6b3ccf
#
_cell.length_a   1.000
_cell.length_b   1.000
_cell.length_c   1.000
_cell.angle_alpha   90.00
_cell.angle_beta   90.00
_cell.angle_gamma   90.00
#
_symmetry.space_group_name_H-M   'P 1'
#
loop_
_entity.id
_entity.type
_entity.pdbx_description
1 polymer ?
#
loop_
_entity_poly.entity_id
_entity_poly.type
_entity_poly.pdbx_seq_one_letter_code
_entity_poly.pdbx_strand_id
1 'polypeptide(L)'
;YIDCFSEEMPNLTKVLSEFGLSIGDGLIVEQDNARMYQNPIYLLPNVSSDSLTNGVYGKSYDYIMMPYAQPILTKEKDGVTLTTLLTTSEKAYSKTDLNQSSDVKKTEDDAQGPFTVGVKAVKTLASGEEAQLILYSSSYLFTESANQYTMDNNLTLFTNAISTMAG
;
A
#
# COMPACT_ATOMS: atom_id res chain seq x y z
N TYR A 1 15.56 0.20 -2.93
CA TYR A 1 14.70 -0.56 -3.84
C TYR A 1 14.57 -1.97 -3.28
N ILE A 2 13.40 -2.32 -2.77
CA ILE A 2 13.18 -3.63 -2.19
C ILE A 2 12.18 -4.35 -3.10
N ASP A 3 12.64 -5.38 -3.78
CA ASP A 3 11.79 -6.31 -4.53
C ASP A 3 11.27 -7.37 -3.54
N CYS A 4 10.04 -7.17 -3.06
CA CYS A 4 9.43 -8.06 -2.08
C CYS A 4 8.99 -9.41 -2.66
N PHE A 5 9.08 -9.61 -3.98
CA PHE A 5 8.58 -10.83 -4.63
C PHE A 5 9.56 -12.01 -4.58
N SER A 6 10.84 -11.79 -4.31
CA SER A 6 11.87 -12.80 -4.52
C SER A 6 12.78 -13.10 -3.33
N GLU A 7 12.76 -12.31 -2.27
CA GLU A 7 13.71 -12.48 -1.16
C GLU A 7 13.04 -12.43 0.22
N GLU A 8 13.45 -13.33 1.10
CA GLU A 8 13.10 -13.23 2.52
C GLU A 8 13.80 -12.03 3.15
N MET A 9 13.02 -11.14 3.75
CA MET A 9 13.53 -9.94 4.46
C MET A 9 13.27 -10.04 5.96
N PRO A 10 14.01 -10.91 6.70
CA PRO A 10 13.69 -11.23 8.09
C PRO A 10 13.76 -10.02 9.01
N ASN A 11 14.64 -9.06 8.74
CA ASN A 11 14.73 -7.83 9.52
C ASN A 11 13.55 -6.89 9.29
N LEU A 12 13.12 -6.72 8.05
CA LEU A 12 11.91 -5.95 7.74
C LEU A 12 10.68 -6.60 8.36
N THR A 13 10.54 -7.91 8.22
CA THR A 13 9.44 -8.68 8.82
C THR A 13 9.36 -8.47 10.34
N LYS A 14 10.51 -8.47 11.04
CA LYS A 14 10.55 -8.16 12.47
C LYS A 14 10.05 -6.75 12.78
N VAL A 15 10.52 -5.74 12.03
CA VAL A 15 10.08 -4.34 12.23
C VAL A 15 8.58 -4.23 11.99
N LEU A 16 8.08 -4.76 10.88
CA LEU A 16 6.64 -4.73 10.56
C LEU A 16 5.81 -5.42 11.64
N SER A 17 6.25 -6.59 12.13
CA SER A 17 5.55 -7.35 13.16
C SER A 17 5.43 -6.59 14.49
N GLU A 18 6.40 -5.70 14.81
CA GLU A 18 6.32 -4.82 15.98
C GLU A 18 5.18 -3.79 15.89
N PHE A 19 4.72 -3.50 14.68
CA PHE A 19 3.59 -2.63 14.41
C PHE A 19 2.31 -3.40 14.01
N GLY A 20 2.27 -4.72 14.19
CA GLY A 20 1.12 -5.55 13.80
C GLY A 20 0.91 -5.62 12.29
N LEU A 21 1.97 -5.47 11.50
CA LEU A 21 1.94 -5.47 10.03
C LEU A 21 2.73 -6.63 9.46
N SER A 22 2.30 -7.10 8.29
CA SER A 22 3.08 -7.99 7.42
C SER A 22 2.72 -7.74 5.94
N ILE A 23 3.61 -8.12 5.04
CA ILE A 23 3.31 -8.15 3.61
C ILE A 23 2.66 -9.51 3.31
N GLY A 24 1.53 -9.49 2.63
CA GLY A 24 0.84 -10.69 2.16
C GLY A 24 1.43 -11.21 0.85
N ASP A 25 1.09 -12.44 0.53
CA ASP A 25 1.58 -13.11 -0.67
C ASP A 25 0.86 -12.60 -1.93
N GLY A 26 1.57 -12.68 -3.04
CA GLY A 26 1.06 -12.42 -4.38
C GLY A 26 1.07 -10.96 -4.81
N LEU A 27 0.77 -10.78 -6.08
CA LEU A 27 0.63 -9.48 -6.74
C LEU A 27 -0.84 -9.10 -6.81
N ILE A 28 -1.20 -7.89 -6.40
CA ILE A 28 -2.58 -7.43 -6.51
C ILE A 28 -2.91 -7.11 -7.96
N VAL A 29 -4.02 -7.68 -8.41
CA VAL A 29 -4.62 -7.46 -9.72
C VAL A 29 -5.99 -6.83 -9.53
N GLU A 30 -6.22 -5.67 -10.12
CA GLU A 30 -7.48 -4.94 -10.05
C GLU A 30 -8.40 -5.35 -11.20
N GLN A 31 -9.70 -5.53 -10.93
CA GLN A 31 -10.71 -5.83 -11.95
C GLN A 31 -11.71 -4.67 -12.15
N ASP A 32 -11.64 -3.63 -11.33
CA ASP A 32 -12.42 -2.43 -11.55
C ASP A 32 -11.68 -1.48 -12.48
N ASN A 33 -12.22 -1.31 -13.71
CA ASN A 33 -11.63 -0.43 -14.71
C ASN A 33 -11.50 1.03 -14.25
N ALA A 34 -12.27 1.47 -13.26
CA ALA A 34 -12.15 2.80 -12.68
C ALA A 34 -11.02 2.90 -11.63
N ARG A 35 -10.42 1.75 -11.25
CA ARG A 35 -9.41 1.65 -10.20
C ARG A 35 -8.08 1.06 -10.69
N MET A 36 -7.85 1.09 -12.02
CA MET A 36 -6.58 0.72 -12.64
C MET A 36 -6.23 1.69 -13.76
N TYR A 37 -4.95 1.80 -14.07
CA TYR A 37 -4.45 2.61 -15.18
C TYR A 37 -3.88 1.71 -16.28
N GLN A 38 -4.62 1.52 -17.38
CA GLN A 38 -4.26 0.74 -18.57
C GLN A 38 -3.94 -0.74 -18.31
N ASN A 39 -3.38 -1.09 -17.17
CA ASN A 39 -2.99 -2.43 -16.80
C ASN A 39 -3.54 -2.77 -15.39
N PRO A 40 -4.13 -3.96 -15.19
CA PRO A 40 -4.73 -4.32 -13.90
C PRO A 40 -3.75 -4.38 -12.72
N ILE A 41 -2.45 -4.38 -12.96
CA ILE A 41 -1.41 -4.30 -11.90
C ILE A 41 -0.94 -2.87 -11.62
N TYR A 42 -1.49 -1.87 -12.30
CA TYR A 42 -1.28 -0.43 -12.03
C TYR A 42 -2.49 0.10 -11.29
N LEU A 43 -2.47 -0.08 -9.97
CA LEU A 43 -3.61 0.23 -9.11
C LEU A 43 -3.83 1.74 -8.97
N LEU A 44 -5.10 2.13 -8.92
CA LEU A 44 -5.56 3.45 -8.49
C LEU A 44 -6.43 3.27 -7.22
N PRO A 45 -5.81 3.07 -6.05
CA PRO A 45 -6.52 2.76 -4.82
C PRO A 45 -7.45 3.88 -4.36
N ASN A 46 -8.43 3.52 -3.54
CA ASN A 46 -9.23 4.48 -2.79
C ASN A 46 -8.35 5.15 -1.75
N VAL A 47 -8.46 6.47 -1.64
CA VAL A 47 -7.72 7.30 -0.68
C VAL A 47 -8.60 7.61 0.51
N SER A 48 -8.15 7.32 1.72
CA SER A 48 -8.85 7.68 2.98
C SER A 48 -8.43 9.06 3.47
N SER A 49 -9.27 9.72 4.26
CA SER A 49 -8.96 11.03 4.86
C SER A 49 -7.99 10.87 6.04
N ASP A 50 -6.81 11.44 5.92
CA ASP A 50 -5.77 11.54 6.97
C ASP A 50 -4.85 12.73 6.70
N SER A 51 -4.03 13.13 7.66
CA SER A 51 -3.00 14.17 7.46
C SER A 51 -2.01 13.81 6.34
N LEU A 52 -1.68 12.51 6.21
CA LEU A 52 -0.79 12.01 5.18
C LEU A 52 -1.38 12.07 3.77
N THR A 53 -2.70 12.07 3.64
CA THR A 53 -3.43 12.18 2.38
C THR A 53 -3.96 13.58 2.10
N ASN A 54 -3.61 14.55 2.96
CA ASN A 54 -3.97 15.93 2.77
C ASN A 54 -3.42 16.47 1.45
N GLY A 55 -4.26 17.24 0.73
CA GLY A 55 -3.92 17.73 -0.59
C GLY A 55 -4.07 16.69 -1.73
N VAL A 56 -4.43 15.43 -1.42
CA VAL A 56 -4.85 14.39 -2.37
C VAL A 56 -6.30 14.03 -2.17
N TYR A 57 -6.67 13.58 -0.97
CA TYR A 57 -8.04 13.18 -0.64
C TYR A 57 -9.07 14.31 -0.92
N GLY A 58 -10.18 13.93 -1.53
CA GLY A 58 -11.30 14.82 -1.80
C GLY A 58 -11.10 15.78 -2.99
N LYS A 59 -10.01 15.68 -3.73
CA LYS A 59 -9.87 16.37 -5.00
C LYS A 59 -10.71 15.70 -6.09
N SER A 60 -11.08 16.45 -7.12
CA SER A 60 -11.72 15.90 -8.31
C SER A 60 -10.80 14.93 -9.09
N TYR A 61 -9.50 15.00 -8.85
CA TYR A 61 -8.47 14.11 -9.36
C TYR A 61 -7.59 13.67 -8.19
N ASP A 62 -8.06 12.66 -7.47
CA ASP A 62 -7.45 12.13 -6.24
C ASP A 62 -6.69 10.81 -6.45
N TYR A 63 -6.30 10.52 -7.70
CA TYR A 63 -5.61 9.28 -8.00
C TYR A 63 -4.20 9.25 -7.43
N ILE A 64 -3.90 8.12 -6.80
CA ILE A 64 -2.55 7.65 -6.48
C ILE A 64 -2.30 6.44 -7.36
N MET A 65 -1.13 6.34 -7.99
CA MET A 65 -0.76 5.17 -8.79
C MET A 65 0.19 4.28 -8.00
N MET A 66 -0.19 3.02 -7.83
CA MET A 66 0.60 2.00 -7.14
C MET A 66 0.86 0.79 -8.04
N PRO A 67 1.89 0.85 -8.91
CA PRO A 67 2.26 -0.30 -9.72
C PRO A 67 2.83 -1.43 -8.85
N TYR A 68 2.47 -2.67 -9.19
CA TYR A 68 3.04 -3.88 -8.57
C TYR A 68 2.91 -3.94 -7.05
N ALA A 69 1.76 -3.56 -6.51
CA ALA A 69 1.52 -3.61 -5.06
C ALA A 69 1.20 -5.02 -4.56
N GLN A 70 1.58 -5.29 -3.32
CA GLN A 70 1.23 -6.48 -2.55
C GLN A 70 0.23 -6.14 -1.45
N PRO A 71 -0.55 -7.12 -0.95
CA PRO A 71 -1.41 -6.89 0.21
C PRO A 71 -0.59 -6.52 1.46
N ILE A 72 -1.05 -5.53 2.23
CA ILE A 72 -0.60 -5.32 3.61
C ILE A 72 -1.60 -6.01 4.52
N LEU A 73 -1.13 -6.98 5.29
CA LEU A 73 -1.93 -7.66 6.31
C LEU A 73 -1.77 -6.95 7.63
N THR A 74 -2.88 -6.75 8.32
CA THR A 74 -2.94 -6.08 9.62
C THR A 74 -3.40 -7.05 10.70
N LYS A 75 -2.77 -6.98 11.88
CA LYS A 75 -3.15 -7.73 13.05
C LYS A 75 -3.20 -6.80 14.27
N GLU A 76 -4.27 -6.87 15.04
CA GLU A 76 -4.36 -6.13 16.29
C GLU A 76 -3.16 -6.43 17.20
N LYS A 77 -2.57 -5.39 17.78
CA LYS A 77 -1.45 -5.47 18.69
C LYS A 77 -1.58 -4.40 19.77
N ASP A 78 -1.36 -4.79 21.01
CA ASP A 78 -1.46 -3.88 22.16
C ASP A 78 -0.52 -2.68 22.01
N GLY A 79 -1.06 -1.48 22.26
CA GLY A 79 -0.34 -0.23 22.13
C GLY A 79 -0.06 0.21 20.70
N VAL A 80 -0.65 -0.43 19.71
CA VAL A 80 -0.53 -0.04 18.29
C VAL A 80 -1.87 0.45 17.76
N THR A 81 -1.85 1.63 17.15
CA THR A 81 -2.98 2.19 16.40
C THR A 81 -2.68 2.14 14.91
N LEU A 82 -3.57 1.52 14.13
CA LEU A 82 -3.46 1.40 12.68
C LEU A 82 -4.47 2.31 11.99
N THR A 83 -4.02 3.07 10.99
CA THR A 83 -4.86 3.90 10.13
C THR A 83 -4.64 3.51 8.68
N THR A 84 -5.66 2.96 8.04
CA THR A 84 -5.61 2.62 6.62
C THR A 84 -5.70 3.89 5.77
N LEU A 85 -4.73 4.09 4.91
CA LEU A 85 -4.60 5.26 4.03
C LEU A 85 -5.09 4.97 2.61
N LEU A 86 -4.72 3.80 2.09
CA LEU A 86 -5.01 3.38 0.72
C LEU A 86 -5.55 1.96 0.69
N THR A 87 -6.65 1.74 -0.07
CA THR A 87 -7.27 0.43 -0.25
C THR A 87 -7.63 0.18 -1.71
N THR A 88 -7.57 -1.08 -2.14
CA THR A 88 -8.07 -1.50 -3.45
C THR A 88 -9.60 -1.55 -3.48
N SER A 89 -10.16 -1.85 -4.65
CA SER A 89 -11.58 -2.19 -4.74
C SER A 89 -11.87 -3.59 -4.19
N GLU A 90 -13.15 -3.88 -3.96
CA GLU A 90 -13.62 -5.22 -3.60
C GLU A 90 -13.43 -6.24 -4.74
N LYS A 91 -13.24 -5.77 -5.98
CA LYS A 91 -13.02 -6.62 -7.16
C LYS A 91 -11.56 -7.03 -7.33
N ALA A 92 -10.63 -6.40 -6.62
CA ALA A 92 -9.23 -6.77 -6.65
C ALA A 92 -9.01 -8.17 -6.08
N TYR A 93 -7.98 -8.86 -6.55
CA TYR A 93 -7.53 -10.13 -5.98
C TYR A 93 -6.00 -10.18 -5.92
N SER A 94 -5.44 -11.03 -5.06
CA SER A 94 -4.00 -11.23 -4.95
C SER A 94 -3.59 -12.50 -5.68
N LYS A 95 -2.85 -12.35 -6.77
CA LYS A 95 -2.35 -13.45 -7.60
C LYS A 95 -1.06 -14.00 -7.04
N THR A 96 -1.08 -15.24 -6.55
CA THR A 96 0.10 -15.89 -5.95
C THR A 96 0.94 -16.68 -6.96
N ASP A 97 0.32 -17.27 -7.98
CA ASP A 97 1.04 -17.95 -9.05
C ASP A 97 1.38 -16.96 -10.19
N LEU A 98 2.61 -16.43 -10.14
CA LEU A 98 3.15 -15.50 -11.14
C LEU A 98 3.90 -16.21 -12.29
N ASN A 99 4.03 -17.54 -12.25
CA ASN A 99 4.78 -18.30 -13.24
C ASN A 99 4.02 -18.47 -14.56
N GLN A 100 2.70 -18.29 -14.55
CA GLN A 100 1.89 -18.28 -15.76
C GLN A 100 1.78 -16.85 -16.31
N SER A 101 2.85 -16.37 -16.86
CA SER A 101 3.15 -14.97 -17.19
C SER A 101 2.26 -14.28 -18.22
N SER A 102 1.20 -14.89 -18.71
CA SER A 102 0.27 -14.26 -19.67
C SER A 102 -1.19 -14.28 -19.22
N ASP A 103 -1.55 -14.97 -18.15
CA ASP A 103 -2.93 -15.09 -17.70
C ASP A 103 -3.10 -14.55 -16.26
N VAL A 104 -3.48 -13.28 -16.17
CA VAL A 104 -3.85 -12.64 -14.90
C VAL A 104 -5.27 -13.01 -14.46
N LYS A 105 -5.86 -14.13 -14.94
CA LYS A 105 -7.16 -14.57 -14.50
C LYS A 105 -7.12 -15.04 -13.06
N LYS A 106 -8.14 -14.63 -12.30
CA LYS A 106 -8.35 -15.10 -10.94
C LYS A 106 -8.60 -16.60 -10.90
N THR A 107 -7.97 -17.28 -9.95
CA THR A 107 -8.21 -18.70 -9.61
C THR A 107 -8.91 -18.81 -8.24
N GLU A 108 -9.31 -20.02 -7.86
CA GLU A 108 -9.97 -20.25 -6.56
C GLU A 108 -9.02 -20.03 -5.37
N ASP A 109 -7.70 -20.18 -5.60
CA ASP A 109 -6.66 -20.00 -4.57
C ASP A 109 -6.28 -18.53 -4.36
N ASP A 110 -6.70 -17.62 -5.26
CA ASP A 110 -6.37 -16.20 -5.17
C ASP A 110 -7.30 -15.50 -4.16
N ALA A 111 -6.70 -14.84 -3.17
CA ALA A 111 -7.44 -14.09 -2.16
C ALA A 111 -8.21 -12.92 -2.78
N GLN A 112 -9.43 -12.67 -2.28
CA GLN A 112 -10.30 -11.57 -2.72
C GLN A 112 -10.04 -10.32 -1.88
N GLY A 113 -10.02 -9.14 -2.54
CA GLY A 113 -9.99 -7.83 -1.90
C GLY A 113 -11.29 -7.46 -1.15
N PRO A 114 -11.34 -6.25 -0.56
CA PRO A 114 -10.35 -5.20 -0.72
C PRO A 114 -9.07 -5.44 0.08
N PHE A 115 -7.94 -4.92 -0.41
CA PHE A 115 -6.64 -5.01 0.28
C PHE A 115 -6.18 -3.64 0.74
N THR A 116 -5.59 -3.56 1.94
CA THR A 116 -4.80 -2.41 2.36
C THR A 116 -3.50 -2.40 1.56
N VAL A 117 -3.15 -1.25 0.98
CA VAL A 117 -1.91 -1.03 0.22
C VAL A 117 -1.12 0.18 0.72
N GLY A 118 -1.71 0.94 1.65
CA GLY A 118 -1.06 2.03 2.38
C GLY A 118 -1.61 2.12 3.79
N VAL A 119 -0.73 2.18 4.81
CA VAL A 119 -1.10 2.21 6.22
C VAL A 119 -0.13 3.08 7.03
N LYS A 120 -0.68 3.81 8.02
CA LYS A 120 0.07 4.43 9.11
C LYS A 120 -0.11 3.60 10.36
N ALA A 121 0.98 3.30 11.05
CA ALA A 121 0.97 2.63 12.34
C ALA A 121 1.67 3.51 13.38
N VAL A 122 1.04 3.69 14.54
CA VAL A 122 1.59 4.42 15.69
C VAL A 122 1.65 3.46 16.87
N LYS A 123 2.84 3.29 17.44
CA LYS A 123 3.09 2.44 18.60
C LYS A 123 3.48 3.28 19.79
N THR A 124 2.70 3.20 20.87
CA THR A 124 3.07 3.80 22.15
C THR A 124 4.14 2.94 22.83
N LEU A 125 5.29 3.52 23.14
CA LEU A 125 6.40 2.86 23.83
C LEU A 125 6.19 2.86 25.35
N ALA A 126 6.94 2.00 26.05
CA ALA A 126 6.90 1.94 27.51
C ALA A 126 7.33 3.26 28.20
N SER A 127 8.09 4.11 27.50
CA SER A 127 8.44 5.47 27.93
C SER A 127 7.28 6.47 27.86
N GLY A 128 6.18 6.13 27.17
CA GLY A 128 5.10 7.03 26.82
C GLY A 128 5.32 7.79 25.50
N GLU A 129 6.47 7.63 24.88
CA GLU A 129 6.77 8.18 23.54
C GLU A 129 6.06 7.38 22.44
N GLU A 130 5.89 7.98 21.27
CA GLU A 130 5.31 7.30 20.09
C GLU A 130 6.37 7.00 19.05
N ALA A 131 6.33 5.78 18.54
CA ALA A 131 7.05 5.38 17.34
C ALA A 131 6.05 5.29 16.18
N GLN A 132 6.40 5.87 15.03
CA GLN A 132 5.54 5.88 13.85
C GLN A 132 6.17 5.09 12.70
N LEU A 133 5.33 4.42 11.93
CA LEU A 133 5.69 3.72 10.71
C LEU A 133 4.64 4.00 9.64
N ILE A 134 5.09 4.39 8.44
CA ILE A 134 4.23 4.56 7.27
C ILE A 134 4.69 3.53 6.24
N LEU A 135 3.76 2.66 5.81
CA LEU A 135 4.04 1.59 4.87
C LEU A 135 3.16 1.73 3.63
N TYR A 136 3.81 1.75 2.47
CA TYR A 136 3.18 1.61 1.16
C TYR A 136 3.75 0.37 0.47
N SER A 137 2.89 -0.50 -0.07
CA SER A 137 3.29 -1.81 -0.57
C SER A 137 3.71 -1.83 -2.06
N SER A 138 4.14 -0.70 -2.60
CA SER A 138 4.67 -0.58 -3.95
C SER A 138 6.00 0.15 -3.95
N SER A 139 7.05 -0.49 -4.47
CA SER A 139 8.36 0.15 -4.67
C SER A 139 8.36 1.16 -5.82
N TYR A 140 7.36 1.11 -6.70
CA TYR A 140 7.21 2.00 -7.84
C TYR A 140 6.38 3.25 -7.55
N LEU A 141 5.79 3.36 -6.34
CA LEU A 141 4.91 4.46 -5.95
C LEU A 141 5.54 5.84 -6.16
N PHE A 142 6.83 5.99 -5.89
CA PHE A 142 7.55 7.27 -5.94
C PHE A 142 8.46 7.41 -7.19
N THR A 143 8.17 6.64 -8.24
CA THR A 143 8.86 6.82 -9.53
C THR A 143 8.33 8.05 -10.26
N GLU A 144 9.19 8.65 -11.09
CA GLU A 144 8.80 9.81 -11.92
C GLU A 144 7.60 9.50 -12.82
N SER A 145 7.58 8.31 -13.43
CA SER A 145 6.47 7.89 -14.30
C SER A 145 5.15 7.79 -13.55
N ALA A 146 5.13 7.17 -12.36
CA ALA A 146 3.92 7.10 -11.55
C ALA A 146 3.44 8.51 -11.12
N ASN A 147 4.39 9.39 -10.77
CA ASN A 147 4.08 10.74 -10.35
C ASN A 147 3.50 11.59 -11.49
N GLN A 148 4.03 11.51 -12.70
CA GLN A 148 3.52 12.25 -13.86
C GLN A 148 2.05 11.91 -14.16
N TYR A 149 1.65 10.64 -14.04
CA TYR A 149 0.27 10.21 -14.28
C TYR A 149 -0.73 10.66 -13.22
N THR A 150 -0.25 11.04 -12.04
CA THR A 150 -1.09 11.42 -10.90
C THR A 150 -1.07 12.93 -10.60
N MET A 151 -0.51 13.74 -11.51
CA MET A 151 -0.40 15.21 -11.32
C MET A 151 0.23 15.56 -9.95
N ASP A 152 1.37 14.94 -9.64
CA ASP A 152 2.14 15.09 -8.42
C ASP A 152 1.47 14.60 -7.13
N ASN A 153 0.35 13.88 -7.20
CA ASN A 153 -0.30 13.34 -6.00
C ASN A 153 0.59 12.30 -5.29
N ASN A 154 1.32 11.46 -6.03
CA ASN A 154 2.26 10.51 -5.42
C ASN A 154 3.38 11.23 -4.68
N LEU A 155 3.92 12.32 -5.25
CA LEU A 155 4.92 13.17 -4.60
C LEU A 155 4.33 13.87 -3.36
N THR A 156 3.05 14.29 -3.42
CA THR A 156 2.35 14.87 -2.28
C THR A 156 2.28 13.89 -1.11
N LEU A 157 1.97 12.60 -1.34
CA LEU A 157 2.02 11.58 -0.28
C LEU A 157 3.43 11.46 0.32
N PHE A 158 4.46 11.46 -0.50
CA PHE A 158 5.84 11.37 -0.04
C PHE A 158 6.23 12.56 0.83
N THR A 159 5.94 13.78 0.38
CA THR A 159 6.26 15.00 1.14
C THR A 159 5.47 15.09 2.45
N ASN A 160 4.21 14.67 2.47
CA ASN A 160 3.42 14.58 3.69
C ASN A 160 4.00 13.56 4.68
N ALA A 161 4.45 12.40 4.18
CA ALA A 161 5.09 11.39 5.02
C ALA A 161 6.38 11.93 5.66
N ILE A 162 7.26 12.57 4.88
CA ILE A 162 8.49 13.19 5.39
C ILE A 162 8.15 14.27 6.43
N SER A 163 7.19 15.16 6.13
CA SER A 163 6.80 16.24 7.05
C SER A 163 6.24 15.69 8.36
N THR A 164 5.42 14.64 8.30
CA THR A 164 4.87 13.99 9.50
C THR A 164 5.96 13.33 10.35
N MET A 165 7.00 12.77 9.72
CA MET A 165 8.09 12.09 10.44
C MET A 165 9.17 13.04 10.95
N ALA A 166 9.24 14.26 10.42
CA ALA A 166 10.20 15.28 10.85
C ALA A 166 9.71 16.09 12.06
N GLY A 167 8.43 16.05 12.42
CA GLY A 167 7.82 16.74 13.58
C GLY A 167 7.35 18.13 13.23
#